data_0c211282c32e7333ee0add1738e627e0
#
_entry.id   0c211282c32e7333ee0add1738e627e0
#
_cell.length_a   1.000
_cell.length_b   1.000
_cell.length_c   1.000
_cell.angle_alpha   90.00
_cell.angle_beta   90.00
_cell.angle_gamma   90.00
#
_symmetry.space_group_name_H-M   'P 1'
#
loop_
_entity.id
_entity.type
_entity.pdbx_description
1 polymer ?
#
loop_
_entity_poly.entity_id
_entity_poly.type
_entity_poly.pdbx_seq_one_letter_code
_entity_poly.pdbx_strand_id
1 'polypeptide(L)'
;YIQIKNLEFFGTTVYFTNGDNCLIYGCNFMYPSCSKRGYRTVDTEREMTKFASGSTGSAIRNCAFRNTDGTALEMWGGTDTVDNCYFNKIDYSVADNSSIMLTMRMNGTSNVFRKNTVHKTGGSATVMIGDAGLVEYNNLYDTGHLQSDGSMIQFMEAQQDGAICRYNWLHDTEKYGARFDHSGTADGTNGTMNHNVAWNCESGGIMVKGNDHKIYNNTVLNSGSKNDIIVLQINSGDHSTTIVRNNAADKIANHRTNDVAIDFGTYSNNWNGYDESGALNSILTDTSNSDFSPGSGSALIDAGISVTGITDQYTNNGSSPDIGAYEDGNTDWTAGHDWNVSTTFGSSWIPIHSATISGNSGFRMMSSPVS
;
A
#
# COMPACT_ATOMS: atom_id res chain seq x y z
N TYR A 1 -6.48 -24.98 -14.08
CA TYR A 1 -5.12 -24.69 -13.63
C TYR A 1 -4.22 -24.39 -14.83
N ILE A 2 -3.74 -23.16 -14.92
CA ILE A 2 -2.81 -22.70 -15.99
C ILE A 2 -1.59 -22.10 -15.32
N GLN A 3 -0.41 -22.36 -15.87
CA GLN A 3 0.83 -21.72 -15.46
C GLN A 3 1.44 -20.96 -16.63
N ILE A 4 1.73 -19.69 -16.42
CA ILE A 4 2.45 -18.82 -17.35
C ILE A 4 3.76 -18.42 -16.66
N LYS A 5 4.89 -18.81 -17.24
CA LYS A 5 6.18 -18.60 -16.60
C LYS A 5 7.23 -18.04 -17.54
N ASN A 6 8.02 -17.10 -17.03
CA ASN A 6 9.24 -16.59 -17.67
C ASN A 6 8.98 -16.04 -19.09
N LEU A 7 7.90 -15.31 -19.26
CA LEU A 7 7.53 -14.67 -20.51
C LEU A 7 7.60 -13.14 -20.41
N GLU A 8 7.90 -12.51 -21.53
CA GLU A 8 7.81 -11.07 -21.70
C GLU A 8 6.57 -10.71 -22.52
N PHE A 9 5.77 -9.81 -21.98
CA PHE A 9 4.56 -9.26 -22.61
C PHE A 9 4.81 -7.79 -22.95
N PHE A 10 4.60 -7.42 -24.19
CA PHE A 10 4.72 -6.03 -24.63
C PHE A 10 3.47 -5.57 -25.35
N GLY A 11 2.83 -4.51 -24.82
CA GLY A 11 1.58 -3.98 -25.37
C GLY A 11 0.40 -4.96 -25.32
N THR A 12 0.48 -5.96 -24.45
CA THR A 12 -0.55 -7.01 -24.30
C THR A 12 -0.54 -7.55 -22.87
N THR A 13 -1.59 -8.27 -22.52
CA THR A 13 -1.75 -8.85 -21.20
C THR A 13 -2.51 -10.16 -21.24
N VAL A 14 -2.81 -10.73 -20.08
CA VAL A 14 -3.56 -11.98 -19.92
C VAL A 14 -4.86 -11.76 -19.15
N TYR A 15 -5.89 -12.44 -19.58
CA TYR A 15 -7.18 -12.42 -18.94
C TYR A 15 -7.68 -13.84 -18.68
N PHE A 16 -7.89 -14.17 -17.41
CA PHE A 16 -8.47 -15.45 -16.98
C PHE A 16 -9.95 -15.24 -16.67
N THR A 17 -10.82 -15.79 -17.51
CA THR A 17 -12.28 -15.70 -17.34
C THR A 17 -12.81 -16.69 -16.29
N ASN A 18 -12.24 -17.88 -16.23
CA ASN A 18 -12.51 -18.92 -15.24
C ASN A 18 -11.23 -19.74 -15.07
N GLY A 19 -10.61 -19.67 -13.93
CA GLY A 19 -9.37 -20.40 -13.74
C GLY A 19 -8.91 -20.40 -12.30
N ASP A 20 -9.25 -21.46 -11.58
CA ASP A 20 -8.77 -21.63 -10.21
C ASP A 20 -7.31 -22.05 -10.18
N ASN A 21 -6.60 -21.60 -9.15
CA ASN A 21 -5.22 -21.96 -8.86
C ASN A 21 -4.25 -21.67 -10.03
N CYS A 22 -4.51 -20.65 -10.84
CA CYS A 22 -3.64 -20.24 -11.92
C CYS A 22 -2.40 -19.53 -11.39
N LEU A 23 -1.27 -19.64 -12.10
CA LEU A 23 -0.01 -19.05 -11.69
C LEU A 23 0.60 -18.24 -12.84
N ILE A 24 0.93 -16.98 -12.56
CA ILE A 24 1.86 -16.19 -13.36
C ILE A 24 3.15 -16.05 -12.55
N TYR A 25 4.28 -16.45 -13.11
CA TYR A 25 5.56 -16.45 -12.41
C TYR A 25 6.71 -15.96 -13.29
N GLY A 26 7.52 -15.05 -12.76
CA GLY A 26 8.75 -14.60 -13.44
C GLY A 26 8.48 -13.91 -14.78
N CYS A 27 7.33 -13.25 -14.93
CA CYS A 27 6.93 -12.59 -16.16
C CYS A 27 7.17 -11.08 -16.09
N ASN A 28 7.46 -10.50 -17.25
CA ASN A 28 7.65 -9.07 -17.41
C ASN A 28 6.55 -8.49 -18.29
N PHE A 29 5.73 -7.62 -17.74
CA PHE A 29 4.66 -6.92 -18.44
C PHE A 29 5.06 -5.47 -18.69
N MET A 30 5.18 -5.09 -19.95
CA MET A 30 5.44 -3.72 -20.38
C MET A 30 4.26 -3.20 -21.18
N TYR A 31 3.71 -2.07 -20.77
CA TYR A 31 2.48 -1.52 -21.34
C TYR A 31 1.32 -2.53 -21.35
N PRO A 32 1.05 -3.22 -20.23
CA PRO A 32 0.06 -4.31 -20.17
C PRO A 32 -1.38 -3.81 -20.29
N SER A 33 -1.63 -2.54 -20.06
CA SER A 33 -2.94 -1.93 -20.22
C SER A 33 -2.85 -0.75 -21.18
N CYS A 34 -3.83 -0.65 -22.06
CA CYS A 34 -4.11 0.58 -22.76
C CYS A 34 -5.50 1.08 -22.37
N SER A 35 -5.64 2.35 -22.06
CA SER A 35 -6.97 2.92 -21.95
C SER A 35 -7.54 3.15 -23.33
N LYS A 36 -8.76 2.70 -23.57
CA LYS A 36 -9.55 3.11 -24.75
C LYS A 36 -10.04 4.55 -24.59
N ARG A 37 -9.39 5.35 -23.79
CA ARG A 37 -9.77 6.70 -23.43
C ARG A 37 -9.74 7.59 -24.67
N GLY A 38 -10.86 7.60 -25.34
CA GLY A 38 -11.15 8.64 -26.31
C GLY A 38 -11.40 9.97 -25.59
N TYR A 39 -11.14 11.05 -26.28
CA TYR A 39 -11.40 12.41 -25.82
C TYR A 39 -12.83 12.54 -25.28
N ARG A 40 -12.98 12.71 -23.95
CA ARG A 40 -14.23 12.89 -23.19
C ARG A 40 -15.06 11.65 -22.85
N THR A 41 -14.62 10.47 -23.05
CA THR A 41 -15.34 9.29 -22.55
C THR A 41 -14.59 8.67 -21.38
N VAL A 42 -15.28 8.52 -20.26
CA VAL A 42 -14.83 7.64 -19.17
C VAL A 42 -14.97 6.22 -19.69
N ASP A 43 -13.86 5.57 -19.98
CA ASP A 43 -13.88 4.19 -20.42
C ASP A 43 -13.80 3.28 -19.19
N THR A 44 -14.85 2.54 -18.93
CA THR A 44 -14.93 1.56 -17.84
C THR A 44 -14.30 0.22 -18.22
N GLU A 45 -14.02 0.00 -19.50
CA GLU A 45 -13.39 -1.22 -19.99
C GLU A 45 -11.90 -0.99 -20.21
N ARG A 46 -11.11 -1.40 -19.25
CA ARG A 46 -9.65 -1.34 -19.30
C ARG A 46 -9.10 -2.71 -19.64
N GLU A 47 -8.27 -2.75 -20.65
CA GLU A 47 -7.43 -3.94 -20.88
C GLU A 47 -6.34 -3.95 -19.83
N MET A 48 -6.38 -4.91 -18.92
CA MET A 48 -5.41 -5.08 -17.83
C MET A 48 -5.20 -6.56 -17.55
N THR A 49 -4.16 -6.90 -16.82
CA THR A 49 -4.01 -8.26 -16.29
C THR A 49 -5.17 -8.53 -15.34
N LYS A 50 -5.98 -9.54 -15.66
CA LYS A 50 -7.22 -9.76 -14.92
C LYS A 50 -7.50 -11.23 -14.64
N PHE A 51 -7.93 -11.47 -13.41
CA PHE A 51 -8.55 -12.71 -12.97
C PHE A 51 -10.01 -12.41 -12.64
N ALA A 52 -10.95 -12.99 -13.38
CA ALA A 52 -12.37 -12.73 -13.17
C ALA A 52 -12.88 -13.41 -11.88
N SER A 53 -14.09 -13.06 -11.47
CA SER A 53 -14.69 -13.49 -10.19
C SER A 53 -14.82 -15.01 -10.00
N GLY A 54 -14.76 -15.79 -11.06
CA GLY A 54 -14.72 -17.24 -10.99
C GLY A 54 -13.32 -17.84 -10.82
N SER A 55 -12.27 -17.00 -10.66
CA SER A 55 -10.89 -17.47 -10.54
C SER A 55 -10.45 -17.30 -9.08
N THR A 56 -10.25 -18.40 -8.36
CA THR A 56 -9.86 -18.38 -6.94
C THR A 56 -8.53 -19.08 -6.71
N GLY A 57 -7.81 -18.72 -5.65
CA GLY A 57 -6.56 -19.35 -5.26
C GLY A 57 -5.42 -19.12 -6.25
N SER A 58 -5.52 -18.10 -7.08
CA SER A 58 -4.54 -17.79 -8.11
C SER A 58 -3.39 -16.94 -7.58
N ALA A 59 -2.24 -16.99 -8.24
CA ALA A 59 -1.07 -16.27 -7.78
C ALA A 59 -0.32 -15.57 -8.92
N ILE A 60 0.22 -14.39 -8.60
CA ILE A 60 1.20 -13.68 -9.41
C ILE A 60 2.43 -13.52 -8.55
N ARG A 61 3.58 -14.03 -9.01
CA ARG A 61 4.81 -14.02 -8.22
C ARG A 61 6.04 -13.67 -9.06
N ASN A 62 6.95 -12.91 -8.46
CA ASN A 62 8.23 -12.53 -9.08
C ASN A 62 8.05 -11.88 -10.46
N CYS A 63 7.03 -11.08 -10.64
CA CYS A 63 6.68 -10.43 -11.90
C CYS A 63 6.98 -8.93 -11.84
N ALA A 64 7.23 -8.35 -13.01
CA ALA A 64 7.32 -6.90 -13.17
C ALA A 64 6.15 -6.38 -14.02
N PHE A 65 5.55 -5.28 -13.59
CA PHE A 65 4.54 -4.51 -14.32
C PHE A 65 5.07 -3.09 -14.49
N ARG A 66 5.19 -2.64 -15.73
CA ARG A 66 5.81 -1.35 -16.00
C ARG A 66 5.07 -0.56 -17.07
N ASN A 67 4.99 0.76 -16.86
CA ASN A 67 4.45 1.71 -17.83
C ASN A 67 3.00 1.40 -18.23
N THR A 68 2.11 1.31 -17.26
CA THR A 68 0.68 1.13 -17.54
C THR A 68 -0.01 2.46 -17.72
N ASP A 69 -0.93 2.53 -18.66
CA ASP A 69 -1.80 3.68 -18.85
C ASP A 69 -2.92 3.73 -17.80
N GLY A 70 -3.43 2.59 -17.40
CA GLY A 70 -4.42 2.42 -16.35
C GLY A 70 -3.98 1.42 -15.28
N THR A 71 -4.95 0.81 -14.61
CA THR A 71 -4.77 -0.24 -13.60
C THR A 71 -3.86 -1.35 -14.12
N ALA A 72 -2.88 -1.76 -13.33
CA ALA A 72 -1.97 -2.83 -13.73
C ALA A 72 -2.63 -4.21 -13.63
N LEU A 73 -3.44 -4.41 -12.59
CA LEU A 73 -3.93 -5.72 -12.21
C LEU A 73 -5.28 -5.64 -11.51
N GLU A 74 -6.19 -6.53 -11.89
CA GLU A 74 -7.42 -6.81 -11.14
C GLU A 74 -7.56 -8.31 -10.85
N MET A 75 -7.81 -8.67 -9.60
CA MET A 75 -8.16 -10.02 -9.16
C MET A 75 -9.51 -9.97 -8.43
N TRP A 76 -10.49 -10.67 -8.98
CA TRP A 76 -11.86 -10.65 -8.48
C TRP A 76 -12.26 -11.93 -7.73
N GLY A 77 -11.37 -12.91 -7.69
CA GLY A 77 -11.52 -14.11 -6.87
C GLY A 77 -11.09 -13.90 -5.42
N GLY A 78 -11.28 -14.93 -4.62
CA GLY A 78 -10.78 -14.96 -3.24
C GLY A 78 -9.55 -15.82 -3.08
N THR A 79 -8.83 -15.65 -1.97
CA THR A 79 -7.60 -16.39 -1.65
C THR A 79 -6.49 -16.27 -2.69
N ASP A 80 -6.52 -15.19 -3.45
CA ASP A 80 -5.51 -14.86 -4.46
C ASP A 80 -4.29 -14.20 -3.83
N THR A 81 -3.14 -14.35 -4.47
CA THR A 81 -1.86 -13.84 -3.96
C THR A 81 -1.10 -13.04 -5.01
N VAL A 82 -0.65 -11.84 -4.64
CA VAL A 82 0.38 -11.08 -5.36
C VAL A 82 1.60 -11.00 -4.46
N ASP A 83 2.70 -11.62 -4.87
CA ASP A 83 3.84 -11.87 -4.01
C ASP A 83 5.15 -11.56 -4.73
N ASN A 84 5.99 -10.75 -4.09
CA ASN A 84 7.34 -10.47 -4.55
C ASN A 84 7.40 -9.88 -5.97
N CYS A 85 6.50 -8.95 -6.26
CA CYS A 85 6.37 -8.31 -7.57
C CYS A 85 6.86 -6.85 -7.55
N TYR A 86 7.19 -6.35 -8.74
CA TYR A 86 7.64 -4.98 -8.95
C TYR A 86 6.67 -4.23 -9.86
N PHE A 87 6.20 -3.08 -9.41
CA PHE A 87 5.28 -2.21 -10.15
C PHE A 87 5.89 -0.82 -10.28
N ASN A 88 5.99 -0.31 -11.51
CA ASN A 88 6.60 0.98 -11.76
C ASN A 88 5.93 1.74 -12.90
N LYS A 89 5.66 3.02 -12.69
CA LYS A 89 4.95 3.89 -13.64
C LYS A 89 3.59 3.31 -14.01
N ILE A 90 2.76 3.17 -13.01
CA ILE A 90 1.43 2.59 -13.14
C ILE A 90 0.38 3.70 -13.11
N ASP A 91 -0.65 3.54 -13.98
CA ASP A 91 -1.82 4.42 -14.03
C ASP A 91 -1.43 5.89 -14.32
N TYR A 92 -0.62 6.09 -15.34
CA TYR A 92 -0.10 7.41 -15.73
C TYR A 92 -0.96 8.13 -16.78
N SER A 93 -2.25 7.89 -16.80
CA SER A 93 -3.16 8.63 -17.67
C SER A 93 -4.26 9.35 -16.91
N VAL A 94 -4.57 10.54 -17.34
CA VAL A 94 -5.44 11.52 -16.67
C VAL A 94 -6.93 11.18 -16.75
N ALA A 95 -7.32 9.99 -17.05
CA ALA A 95 -8.63 9.83 -17.63
C ALA A 95 -9.74 9.46 -16.66
N ASP A 96 -9.46 9.18 -15.41
CA ASP A 96 -10.50 8.81 -14.45
C ASP A 96 -10.60 9.83 -13.30
N ASN A 97 -11.16 10.99 -13.61
CA ASN A 97 -11.34 12.06 -12.63
C ASN A 97 -12.61 11.91 -11.78
N SER A 98 -13.41 10.88 -11.99
CA SER A 98 -14.70 10.72 -11.32
C SER A 98 -14.68 9.77 -10.13
N SER A 99 -13.61 9.03 -9.93
CA SER A 99 -13.46 8.07 -8.83
C SER A 99 -11.99 7.90 -8.43
N ILE A 100 -11.76 7.18 -7.34
CA ILE A 100 -10.42 6.83 -6.88
C ILE A 100 -9.72 6.00 -7.98
N MET A 101 -8.59 6.50 -8.47
CA MET A 101 -7.73 5.76 -9.40
C MET A 101 -7.03 4.62 -8.64
N LEU A 102 -7.18 3.42 -9.13
CA LEU A 102 -6.63 2.22 -8.51
C LEU A 102 -5.51 1.64 -9.36
N THR A 103 -4.35 1.53 -8.80
CA THR A 103 -3.21 0.87 -9.46
C THR A 103 -3.39 -0.65 -9.50
N MET A 104 -3.91 -1.21 -8.42
CA MET A 104 -4.23 -2.62 -8.28
C MET A 104 -5.52 -2.81 -7.49
N ARG A 105 -6.28 -3.84 -7.87
CA ARG A 105 -7.51 -4.20 -7.19
C ARG A 105 -7.57 -5.72 -6.95
N MET A 106 -7.77 -6.11 -5.70
CA MET A 106 -7.97 -7.50 -5.29
C MET A 106 -9.30 -7.59 -4.53
N ASN A 107 -10.39 -7.88 -5.22
CA ASN A 107 -11.74 -7.62 -4.73
C ASN A 107 -12.40 -8.76 -3.96
N GLY A 108 -11.81 -9.96 -3.96
CA GLY A 108 -12.34 -11.12 -3.22
C GLY A 108 -11.87 -11.14 -1.76
N THR A 109 -12.32 -12.15 -1.01
CA THR A 109 -11.96 -12.33 0.39
C THR A 109 -10.63 -13.04 0.59
N SER A 110 -9.93 -12.74 1.69
CA SER A 110 -8.68 -13.40 2.12
C SER A 110 -7.56 -13.35 1.07
N ASN A 111 -7.51 -12.29 0.31
CA ASN A 111 -6.43 -12.05 -0.64
C ASN A 111 -5.16 -11.60 0.06
N VAL A 112 -4.00 -11.90 -0.53
CA VAL A 112 -2.69 -11.56 0.01
C VAL A 112 -1.90 -10.70 -0.97
N PHE A 113 -1.48 -9.52 -0.52
CA PHE A 113 -0.57 -8.63 -1.23
C PHE A 113 0.69 -8.45 -0.39
N ARG A 114 1.80 -9.10 -0.77
CA ARG A 114 2.99 -9.11 0.08
C ARG A 114 4.30 -9.01 -0.67
N LYS A 115 5.32 -8.46 0.01
CA LYS A 115 6.70 -8.31 -0.49
C LYS A 115 6.77 -7.64 -1.87
N ASN A 116 5.84 -6.74 -2.17
CA ASN A 116 5.84 -6.04 -3.45
C ASN A 116 6.48 -4.67 -3.31
N THR A 117 7.12 -4.20 -4.37
CA THR A 117 7.51 -2.80 -4.51
C THR A 117 6.62 -2.12 -5.53
N VAL A 118 6.02 -1.00 -5.14
CA VAL A 118 5.18 -0.17 -6.02
C VAL A 118 5.65 1.25 -5.95
N HIS A 119 6.02 1.82 -7.08
CA HIS A 119 6.41 3.21 -7.11
C HIS A 119 6.12 3.90 -8.44
N LYS A 120 6.01 5.24 -8.38
CA LYS A 120 5.61 6.10 -9.50
C LYS A 120 4.26 5.70 -10.03
N THR A 121 3.23 5.96 -9.21
CA THR A 121 1.85 5.74 -9.64
C THR A 121 1.13 7.06 -9.91
N GLY A 122 0.26 7.07 -10.92
CA GLY A 122 -0.61 8.22 -11.18
C GLY A 122 -1.69 8.37 -10.11
N GLY A 123 -2.29 7.27 -9.69
CA GLY A 123 -3.28 7.24 -8.63
C GLY A 123 -2.66 7.11 -7.24
N SER A 124 -3.28 7.72 -6.24
CA SER A 124 -2.89 7.59 -4.83
C SER A 124 -3.49 6.36 -4.16
N ALA A 125 -4.61 5.84 -4.63
CA ALA A 125 -5.18 4.57 -4.16
C ALA A 125 -4.49 3.41 -4.88
N THR A 126 -3.28 3.09 -4.44
CA THR A 126 -2.39 2.16 -5.12
C THR A 126 -2.88 0.72 -5.02
N VAL A 127 -3.24 0.27 -3.83
CA VAL A 127 -3.75 -1.08 -3.57
C VAL A 127 -5.10 -1.00 -2.88
N MET A 128 -6.13 -1.54 -3.50
CA MET A 128 -7.43 -1.79 -2.87
C MET A 128 -7.64 -3.28 -2.74
N ILE A 129 -7.86 -3.75 -1.52
CA ILE A 129 -7.99 -5.18 -1.21
C ILE A 129 -9.34 -5.46 -0.55
N GLY A 130 -9.90 -6.64 -0.81
CA GLY A 130 -11.19 -7.07 -0.27
C GLY A 130 -11.15 -7.55 1.16
N ASP A 131 -12.26 -8.11 1.62
CA ASP A 131 -12.50 -8.51 3.01
C ASP A 131 -11.44 -9.48 3.53
N ALA A 132 -11.06 -9.35 4.81
CA ALA A 132 -10.02 -10.16 5.45
C ALA A 132 -8.70 -10.21 4.65
N GLY A 133 -8.41 -9.15 3.90
CA GLY A 133 -7.19 -9.03 3.10
C GLY A 133 -5.95 -8.88 3.96
N LEU A 134 -4.83 -9.49 3.52
CA LEU A 134 -3.52 -9.35 4.14
C LEU A 134 -2.59 -8.54 3.25
N VAL A 135 -2.10 -7.41 3.76
CA VAL A 135 -1.11 -6.55 3.08
C VAL A 135 0.12 -6.44 3.96
N GLU A 136 1.22 -7.08 3.55
CA GLU A 136 2.41 -7.16 4.40
C GLU A 136 3.73 -7.09 3.64
N TYR A 137 4.75 -6.53 4.30
CA TYR A 137 6.13 -6.44 3.78
C TYR A 137 6.24 -5.74 2.42
N ASN A 138 5.36 -4.81 2.11
CA ASN A 138 5.43 -4.06 0.86
C ASN A 138 6.15 -2.73 1.05
N ASN A 139 6.88 -2.30 0.01
CA ASN A 139 7.46 -0.97 -0.10
C ASN A 139 6.70 -0.16 -1.16
N LEU A 140 5.88 0.80 -0.72
CA LEU A 140 5.07 1.65 -1.58
C LEU A 140 5.54 3.09 -1.44
N TYR A 141 5.92 3.73 -2.54
CA TYR A 141 6.42 5.10 -2.49
C TYR A 141 6.27 5.86 -3.81
N ASP A 142 6.41 7.19 -3.72
CA ASP A 142 6.35 8.08 -4.88
C ASP A 142 5.03 7.90 -5.66
N THR A 143 3.90 8.07 -4.96
CA THR A 143 2.57 7.75 -5.48
C THR A 143 1.65 8.98 -5.55
N GLY A 144 0.61 8.91 -6.38
CA GLY A 144 -0.42 9.94 -6.42
C GLY A 144 -0.11 11.13 -7.33
N HIS A 145 0.74 10.97 -8.32
CA HIS A 145 1.18 12.08 -9.19
C HIS A 145 0.09 12.76 -10.02
N LEU A 146 -0.99 12.06 -10.33
CA LEU A 146 -2.08 12.57 -11.18
C LEU A 146 -3.39 12.76 -10.42
N GLN A 147 -3.62 11.94 -9.41
CA GLN A 147 -4.84 11.99 -8.61
C GLN A 147 -4.50 11.67 -7.16
N SER A 148 -4.88 12.57 -6.28
CA SER A 148 -4.47 12.55 -4.87
C SER A 148 -5.60 12.19 -3.90
N ASP A 149 -6.69 11.58 -4.32
CA ASP A 149 -7.68 11.01 -3.38
C ASP A 149 -7.39 9.53 -3.13
N GLY A 150 -7.53 9.08 -1.89
CA GLY A 150 -7.24 7.71 -1.47
C GLY A 150 -6.01 7.59 -0.58
N SER A 151 -5.37 6.43 -0.63
CA SER A 151 -4.16 6.08 0.12
C SER A 151 -3.36 5.03 -0.64
N MET A 152 -2.11 4.84 -0.30
CA MET A 152 -1.31 3.75 -0.90
C MET A 152 -1.95 2.39 -0.66
N ILE A 153 -2.45 2.15 0.56
CA ILE A 153 -3.21 0.94 0.91
C ILE A 153 -4.58 1.37 1.39
N GLN A 154 -5.61 0.93 0.67
CA GLN A 154 -6.99 1.35 0.89
C GLN A 154 -7.88 0.18 1.27
N PHE A 155 -8.56 0.31 2.40
CA PHE A 155 -9.64 -0.58 2.82
C PHE A 155 -10.92 0.25 2.98
N MET A 156 -11.93 -0.08 2.20
CA MET A 156 -13.23 0.59 2.26
C MET A 156 -14.22 -0.21 3.11
N GLU A 157 -14.93 0.44 3.98
CA GLU A 157 -16.12 -0.08 4.67
C GLU A 157 -16.02 -1.58 5.08
N ALA A 158 -16.85 -2.43 4.51
CA ALA A 158 -16.88 -3.86 4.83
C ALA A 158 -15.54 -4.59 4.59
N GLN A 159 -14.69 -4.08 3.70
CA GLN A 159 -13.37 -4.67 3.43
C GLN A 159 -12.42 -4.61 4.63
N GLN A 160 -12.76 -3.85 5.66
CA GLN A 160 -11.96 -3.71 6.86
C GLN A 160 -12.09 -4.92 7.80
N ASP A 161 -13.19 -5.67 7.71
CA ASP A 161 -13.43 -6.79 8.62
C ASP A 161 -12.40 -7.90 8.44
N GLY A 162 -11.63 -8.16 9.50
CA GLY A 162 -10.53 -9.11 9.48
C GLY A 162 -9.31 -8.69 8.66
N ALA A 163 -9.29 -7.48 8.09
CA ALA A 163 -8.17 -6.99 7.31
C ALA A 163 -6.92 -6.76 8.17
N ILE A 164 -5.75 -7.12 7.62
CA ILE A 164 -4.45 -6.93 8.29
C ILE A 164 -3.51 -6.18 7.35
N CYS A 165 -3.00 -5.04 7.83
CA CYS A 165 -1.99 -4.24 7.17
C CYS A 165 -0.77 -4.14 8.10
N ARG A 166 0.36 -4.79 7.73
CA ARG A 166 1.52 -4.87 8.62
C ARG A 166 2.86 -4.94 7.90
N TYR A 167 3.92 -4.49 8.59
CA TYR A 167 5.30 -4.56 8.08
C TYR A 167 5.47 -3.92 6.70
N ASN A 168 4.75 -2.84 6.43
CA ASN A 168 4.87 -2.11 5.17
C ASN A 168 5.70 -0.83 5.38
N TRP A 169 6.47 -0.47 4.38
CA TRP A 169 7.03 0.86 4.20
C TRP A 169 6.16 1.66 3.24
N LEU A 170 5.68 2.82 3.71
CA LEU A 170 4.72 3.67 3.01
C LEU A 170 5.26 5.10 3.02
N HIS A 171 5.76 5.60 1.89
CA HIS A 171 6.42 6.88 1.92
C HIS A 171 6.34 7.69 0.62
N ASP A 172 6.61 8.99 0.76
CA ASP A 172 6.67 9.92 -0.37
C ASP A 172 5.37 9.89 -1.20
N THR A 173 4.26 10.29 -0.59
CA THR A 173 2.95 10.39 -1.26
C THR A 173 2.25 11.71 -0.97
N GLU A 174 1.48 12.20 -1.92
CA GLU A 174 0.63 13.39 -1.77
C GLU A 174 -0.58 13.15 -0.83
N LYS A 175 -0.83 11.90 -0.42
CA LYS A 175 -1.99 11.54 0.40
C LYS A 175 -1.62 10.69 1.61
N TYR A 176 -2.42 9.68 1.90
CA TYR A 176 -2.25 8.80 3.04
C TYR A 176 -1.39 7.59 2.71
N GLY A 177 -0.64 7.11 3.69
CA GLY A 177 0.04 5.82 3.59
C GLY A 177 -0.98 4.67 3.59
N ALA A 178 -1.61 4.38 4.71
CA ALA A 178 -2.66 3.38 4.82
C ALA A 178 -3.95 3.97 5.41
N ARG A 179 -5.10 3.47 4.95
CA ARG A 179 -6.38 4.02 5.37
C ARG A 179 -7.46 2.95 5.55
N PHE A 180 -8.10 2.95 6.72
CA PHE A 180 -9.44 2.41 6.93
C PHE A 180 -10.44 3.53 6.70
N ASP A 181 -11.22 3.45 5.63
CA ASP A 181 -12.08 4.54 5.19
C ASP A 181 -13.54 4.12 5.06
N HIS A 182 -14.46 5.07 5.20
CA HIS A 182 -15.87 4.89 4.91
C HIS A 182 -16.48 6.14 4.32
N SER A 183 -17.55 5.97 3.57
CA SER A 183 -18.24 7.06 2.84
C SER A 183 -19.40 7.70 3.59
N GLY A 184 -19.62 7.38 4.86
CA GLY A 184 -20.52 8.14 5.72
C GLY A 184 -21.69 7.41 6.36
N THR A 185 -22.08 6.20 5.95
CA THR A 185 -23.21 5.47 6.57
C THR A 185 -22.92 3.99 6.86
N ALA A 186 -21.88 3.43 6.29
CA ALA A 186 -21.43 2.07 6.55
C ALA A 186 -20.06 2.15 7.21
N ASP A 187 -20.03 1.93 8.51
CA ASP A 187 -18.78 1.96 9.27
C ASP A 187 -18.05 0.62 9.09
N GLY A 188 -16.80 0.70 8.65
CA GLY A 188 -15.92 -0.44 8.66
C GLY A 188 -15.54 -0.80 10.09
N THR A 189 -15.17 -2.05 10.30
CA THR A 189 -14.86 -2.57 11.65
C THR A 189 -13.78 -3.64 11.63
N ASN A 190 -13.17 -3.91 12.79
CA ASN A 190 -12.33 -5.08 13.08
C ASN A 190 -11.08 -5.22 12.17
N GLY A 191 -10.54 -4.13 11.67
CA GLY A 191 -9.28 -4.12 10.94
C GLY A 191 -8.07 -3.93 11.87
N THR A 192 -6.90 -4.44 11.46
CA THR A 192 -5.65 -4.33 12.21
C THR A 192 -4.57 -3.66 11.35
N MET A 193 -3.92 -2.62 11.89
CA MET A 193 -2.70 -2.03 11.33
C MET A 193 -1.58 -2.11 12.34
N ASN A 194 -0.52 -2.84 12.03
CA ASN A 194 0.59 -2.98 12.97
C ASN A 194 1.96 -3.06 12.30
N HIS A 195 3.00 -2.61 13.01
CA HIS A 195 4.39 -2.63 12.55
C HIS A 195 4.59 -2.03 11.16
N ASN A 196 3.80 -1.04 10.77
CA ASN A 196 4.06 -0.28 9.55
C ASN A 196 4.97 0.91 9.86
N VAL A 197 5.83 1.25 8.93
CA VAL A 197 6.57 2.50 8.94
C VAL A 197 6.02 3.39 7.82
N ALA A 198 5.60 4.61 8.19
CA ALA A 198 5.14 5.58 7.19
C ALA A 198 5.80 6.94 7.40
N TRP A 199 6.32 7.55 6.32
CA TRP A 199 6.96 8.85 6.39
C TRP A 199 6.76 9.66 5.10
N ASN A 200 6.84 10.99 5.22
CA ASN A 200 6.63 11.90 4.10
C ASN A 200 5.27 11.66 3.40
N CYS A 201 4.22 11.38 4.16
CA CYS A 201 2.86 11.25 3.64
C CYS A 201 2.11 12.56 3.89
N GLU A 202 1.83 13.36 2.87
CA GLU A 202 1.31 14.73 3.00
C GLU A 202 -0.03 14.84 3.77
N SER A 203 -0.82 13.79 3.76
CA SER A 203 -2.14 13.76 4.43
C SER A 203 -2.19 12.86 5.67
N GLY A 204 -1.07 12.25 6.06
CA GLY A 204 -0.96 11.34 7.20
C GLY A 204 -0.45 9.95 6.80
N GLY A 205 0.38 9.33 7.64
CA GLY A 205 0.83 7.96 7.37
C GLY A 205 -0.28 6.93 7.57
N ILE A 206 -1.07 7.07 8.61
CA ILE A 206 -2.19 6.18 8.94
C ILE A 206 -3.44 7.01 9.22
N MET A 207 -4.56 6.66 8.58
CA MET A 207 -5.87 7.24 8.90
C MET A 207 -6.91 6.15 9.08
N VAL A 208 -7.66 6.23 10.19
CA VAL A 208 -8.62 5.21 10.61
C VAL A 208 -9.97 5.85 10.88
N LYS A 209 -11.00 5.30 10.26
CA LYS A 209 -12.42 5.59 10.53
C LYS A 209 -13.13 4.27 10.81
N GLY A 210 -14.24 4.31 11.53
CA GLY A 210 -15.03 3.13 11.86
C GLY A 210 -14.87 2.71 13.30
N ASN A 211 -14.91 1.42 13.60
CA ASN A 211 -14.91 0.92 14.97
C ASN A 211 -14.13 -0.38 15.13
N ASP A 212 -13.86 -0.78 16.38
CA ASP A 212 -13.22 -2.06 16.76
C ASP A 212 -11.87 -2.32 16.04
N HIS A 213 -11.17 -1.27 15.66
CA HIS A 213 -9.87 -1.36 15.00
C HIS A 213 -8.73 -1.56 16.01
N LYS A 214 -7.64 -2.12 15.54
CA LYS A 214 -6.43 -2.41 16.31
C LYS A 214 -5.24 -1.77 15.63
N ILE A 215 -4.70 -0.73 16.24
CA ILE A 215 -3.61 0.09 15.70
C ILE A 215 -2.42 -0.04 16.65
N TYR A 216 -1.46 -0.90 16.30
CA TYR A 216 -0.38 -1.30 17.18
C TYR A 216 1.00 -1.10 16.58
N ASN A 217 1.96 -0.71 17.38
CA ASN A 217 3.37 -0.77 17.02
C ASN A 217 3.68 -0.19 15.62
N ASN A 218 3.08 0.93 15.23
CA ASN A 218 3.45 1.63 13.99
C ASN A 218 4.41 2.77 14.30
N THR A 219 5.32 3.07 13.39
CA THR A 219 6.19 4.25 13.42
C THR A 219 5.79 5.18 12.28
N VAL A 220 5.35 6.41 12.61
CA VAL A 220 4.85 7.36 11.60
C VAL A 220 5.40 8.75 11.86
N LEU A 221 6.01 9.36 10.85
CA LEU A 221 6.67 10.65 10.99
C LEU A 221 6.63 11.49 9.70
N ASN A 222 6.88 12.79 9.86
CA ASN A 222 7.00 13.73 8.75
C ASN A 222 5.76 13.80 7.83
N SER A 223 4.57 13.63 8.37
CA SER A 223 3.36 13.91 7.59
C SER A 223 3.17 15.42 7.48
N GLY A 224 3.18 15.96 6.30
CA GLY A 224 3.18 17.37 5.97
C GLY A 224 2.33 18.28 6.88
N SER A 225 1.19 18.78 6.38
CA SER A 225 0.27 19.64 7.16
C SER A 225 -0.74 18.87 8.03
N LYS A 226 -0.71 17.54 8.02
CA LYS A 226 -1.66 16.68 8.73
C LYS A 226 -0.99 15.96 9.90
N ASN A 227 -1.83 15.34 10.72
CA ASN A 227 -1.35 14.44 11.76
C ASN A 227 -0.85 13.12 11.15
N ASP A 228 0.10 12.49 11.83
CA ASP A 228 0.76 11.28 11.36
C ASP A 228 -0.15 10.06 11.49
N ILE A 229 -0.72 9.87 12.68
CA ILE A 229 -1.76 8.86 12.93
C ILE A 229 -3.06 9.58 13.28
N ILE A 230 -4.07 9.36 12.45
CA ILE A 230 -5.38 10.00 12.57
C ILE A 230 -6.42 8.93 12.91
N VAL A 231 -6.96 8.95 14.13
CA VAL A 231 -8.08 8.09 14.53
C VAL A 231 -9.32 8.97 14.54
N LEU A 232 -9.99 9.06 13.40
CA LEU A 232 -10.99 10.11 13.14
C LEU A 232 -12.40 9.66 13.53
N GLN A 233 -12.89 10.18 14.64
CA GLN A 233 -14.29 10.02 15.03
C GLN A 233 -15.19 10.91 14.16
N ILE A 234 -16.03 10.32 13.33
CA ILE A 234 -17.00 11.02 12.48
C ILE A 234 -18.34 11.14 13.21
N ASN A 235 -18.79 10.04 13.83
CA ASN A 235 -20.05 9.98 14.55
C ASN A 235 -19.80 9.71 16.03
N SER A 236 -20.74 10.11 16.87
CA SER A 236 -20.71 9.75 18.28
C SER A 236 -20.79 8.24 18.44
N GLY A 237 -19.83 7.66 19.14
CA GLY A 237 -19.71 6.21 19.37
C GLY A 237 -18.75 5.48 18.42
N ASP A 238 -18.31 6.12 17.34
CA ASP A 238 -17.19 5.58 16.55
C ASP A 238 -15.98 5.35 17.45
N HIS A 239 -15.20 4.33 17.14
CA HIS A 239 -13.98 3.96 17.87
C HIS A 239 -14.18 3.57 19.34
N SER A 240 -15.42 3.36 19.81
CA SER A 240 -15.67 3.03 21.22
C SER A 240 -14.93 1.77 21.72
N THR A 241 -14.58 0.86 20.82
CA THR A 241 -13.82 -0.37 21.07
C THR A 241 -12.46 -0.42 20.38
N THR A 242 -12.10 0.64 19.64
CA THR A 242 -10.81 0.72 18.95
C THR A 242 -9.66 0.79 19.95
N ILE A 243 -8.55 0.12 19.64
CA ILE A 243 -7.34 0.09 20.46
C ILE A 243 -6.19 0.74 19.71
N VAL A 244 -5.58 1.76 20.29
CA VAL A 244 -4.41 2.47 19.77
C VAL A 244 -3.29 2.34 20.79
N ARG A 245 -2.27 1.53 20.50
CA ARG A 245 -1.26 1.16 21.50
C ARG A 245 0.12 0.91 20.91
N ASN A 246 1.15 1.26 21.63
CA ASN A 246 2.56 1.07 21.27
C ASN A 246 2.95 1.77 19.95
N ASN A 247 2.25 2.79 19.50
CA ASN A 247 2.62 3.50 18.29
C ASN A 247 3.58 4.65 18.62
N ALA A 248 4.53 4.91 17.71
CA ALA A 248 5.41 6.06 17.76
C ALA A 248 5.07 7.03 16.62
N ALA A 249 4.68 8.26 16.93
CA ALA A 249 4.44 9.28 15.91
C ALA A 249 4.59 10.70 16.46
N ASP A 250 5.02 11.64 15.63
CA ASP A 250 5.09 13.05 16.03
C ASP A 250 3.71 13.63 16.36
N LYS A 251 2.64 13.08 15.72
CA LYS A 251 1.28 13.62 15.86
C LYS A 251 0.23 12.50 15.81
N ILE A 252 -0.25 12.06 16.96
CA ILE A 252 -1.38 11.11 17.07
C ILE A 252 -2.60 11.86 17.58
N ALA A 253 -3.70 11.91 16.80
CA ALA A 253 -4.87 12.71 17.20
C ALA A 253 -6.19 12.20 16.61
N ASN A 254 -7.29 12.62 17.25
CA ASN A 254 -8.67 12.51 16.73
C ASN A 254 -9.02 13.69 15.80
N HIS A 255 -8.10 14.10 14.97
CA HIS A 255 -8.32 15.16 13.99
C HIS A 255 -7.27 15.10 12.89
N ARG A 256 -7.58 15.67 11.74
CA ARG A 256 -6.63 15.64 10.60
C ARG A 256 -5.46 16.60 10.75
N THR A 257 -5.66 17.73 11.44
CA THR A 257 -4.69 18.84 11.48
C THR A 257 -4.40 19.40 12.85
N ASN A 258 -5.28 19.15 13.82
CA ASN A 258 -5.20 19.75 15.15
C ASN A 258 -4.87 18.68 16.18
N ASP A 259 -4.24 19.11 17.26
CA ASP A 259 -4.06 18.32 18.46
C ASP A 259 -5.43 18.16 19.18
N VAL A 260 -6.11 17.09 18.86
CA VAL A 260 -7.36 16.69 19.51
C VAL A 260 -7.14 15.31 20.10
N ALA A 261 -7.22 15.23 21.43
CA ALA A 261 -6.97 13.99 22.15
C ALA A 261 -7.90 12.85 21.69
N ILE A 262 -7.37 11.61 21.74
CA ILE A 262 -8.16 10.39 21.58
C ILE A 262 -8.69 10.02 22.96
N ASP A 263 -9.96 10.32 23.22
CA ASP A 263 -10.64 10.11 24.49
C ASP A 263 -11.68 8.98 24.46
N PHE A 264 -11.60 8.12 23.45
CA PHE A 264 -12.46 6.97 23.23
C PHE A 264 -11.65 5.66 23.10
N GLY A 265 -12.32 4.52 23.24
CA GLY A 265 -11.71 3.21 23.10
C GLY A 265 -10.56 2.98 24.11
N THR A 266 -9.45 2.44 23.65
CA THR A 266 -8.25 2.28 24.45
C THR A 266 -7.07 3.00 23.79
N TYR A 267 -6.53 4.00 24.46
CA TYR A 267 -5.33 4.72 24.05
C TYR A 267 -4.26 4.58 25.15
N SER A 268 -3.15 3.90 24.87
CA SER A 268 -2.10 3.69 25.88
C SER A 268 -0.75 3.32 25.29
N ASN A 269 0.31 3.63 26.02
CA ASN A 269 1.69 3.26 25.64
C ASN A 269 2.05 3.72 24.21
N ASN A 270 1.60 4.88 23.79
CA ASN A 270 2.03 5.50 22.56
C ASN A 270 3.06 6.58 22.88
N TRP A 271 4.07 6.73 22.04
CA TRP A 271 4.88 7.93 21.99
C TRP A 271 4.23 8.92 21.03
N ASN A 272 3.77 10.04 21.56
CA ASN A 272 3.06 11.08 20.78
C ASN A 272 3.78 12.40 20.96
N GLY A 273 4.37 12.94 19.92
CA GLY A 273 5.14 14.18 19.98
C GLY A 273 4.33 15.40 20.43
N TYR A 274 3.00 15.34 20.46
CA TYR A 274 2.20 16.36 21.11
C TYR A 274 2.36 16.39 22.64
N ASP A 275 2.61 15.24 23.24
CA ASP A 275 2.75 15.07 24.69
C ASP A 275 4.20 15.03 25.14
N GLU A 276 5.12 14.76 24.19
CA GLU A 276 6.55 14.54 24.47
C GLU A 276 7.42 15.72 24.07
N SER A 277 8.63 15.76 24.57
CA SER A 277 9.60 16.77 24.16
C SER A 277 10.54 16.26 23.06
N GLY A 278 10.58 16.94 21.95
CA GLY A 278 11.43 16.61 20.81
C GLY A 278 10.66 15.98 19.65
N ALA A 279 11.36 15.73 18.56
CA ALA A 279 10.81 15.08 17.38
C ALA A 279 11.15 13.59 17.35
N LEU A 280 10.26 12.76 16.84
CA LEU A 280 10.45 11.31 16.78
C LEU A 280 11.76 10.92 16.08
N ASN A 281 12.12 11.61 15.00
CA ASN A 281 13.34 11.32 14.26
C ASN A 281 14.63 11.50 15.10
N SER A 282 14.59 12.24 16.21
CA SER A 282 15.76 12.45 17.09
C SER A 282 16.00 11.29 18.05
N ILE A 283 15.06 10.39 18.21
CA ILE A 283 15.11 9.22 19.07
C ILE A 283 15.06 7.89 18.32
N LEU A 284 15.05 7.96 16.98
CA LEU A 284 15.28 6.82 16.06
C LEU A 284 16.75 6.78 15.65
N THR A 285 17.22 5.65 15.16
CA THR A 285 18.63 5.39 14.87
C THR A 285 19.15 6.24 13.70
N ASP A 286 18.58 6.11 12.50
CA ASP A 286 19.00 6.87 11.33
C ASP A 286 17.89 6.91 10.25
N THR A 287 16.93 7.78 10.42
CA THR A 287 15.80 7.90 9.51
C THR A 287 16.21 8.34 8.09
N SER A 288 17.37 8.96 7.93
CA SER A 288 17.90 9.36 6.62
C SER A 288 18.36 8.17 5.77
N ASN A 289 18.73 7.08 6.41
CA ASN A 289 19.10 5.82 5.78
C ASN A 289 18.01 4.73 5.94
N SER A 290 16.79 5.15 6.27
CA SER A 290 15.64 4.26 6.48
C SER A 290 15.82 3.24 7.62
N ASP A 291 16.61 3.62 8.62
CA ASP A 291 16.72 2.90 9.88
C ASP A 291 15.80 3.56 10.92
N PHE A 292 14.66 2.96 11.13
CA PHE A 292 13.61 3.44 12.02
C PHE A 292 13.57 2.68 13.36
N SER A 293 14.61 1.90 13.67
CA SER A 293 14.77 1.27 14.96
C SER A 293 14.95 2.30 16.08
N PRO A 294 14.61 1.99 17.34
CA PRO A 294 14.87 2.87 18.47
C PRO A 294 16.37 3.22 18.58
N GLY A 295 16.68 4.50 18.71
CA GLY A 295 18.06 4.94 18.96
C GLY A 295 18.52 4.52 20.36
N SER A 296 19.82 4.40 20.57
CA SER A 296 20.39 4.02 21.86
C SER A 296 19.91 4.93 23.01
N GLY A 297 19.30 4.36 24.03
CA GLY A 297 18.73 5.10 25.15
C GLY A 297 17.43 5.84 24.82
N SER A 298 16.79 5.50 23.71
CA SER A 298 15.52 6.07 23.32
C SER A 298 14.42 5.80 24.35
N ALA A 299 13.51 6.76 24.50
CA ALA A 299 12.31 6.59 25.33
C ALA A 299 11.31 5.53 24.78
N LEU A 300 11.56 5.01 23.59
CA LEU A 300 10.76 3.94 22.98
C LEU A 300 11.11 2.56 23.54
N ILE A 301 12.35 2.37 24.00
CA ILE A 301 12.88 1.08 24.44
C ILE A 301 12.17 0.62 25.72
N ASP A 302 11.70 -0.63 25.75
CA ASP A 302 10.99 -1.25 26.87
C ASP A 302 9.73 -0.51 27.36
N ALA A 303 9.22 0.44 26.59
CA ALA A 303 8.11 1.33 27.00
C ALA A 303 6.72 0.86 26.53
N GLY A 304 6.67 -0.14 25.71
CA GLY A 304 5.44 -0.75 25.21
C GLY A 304 4.83 -1.75 26.18
N ILE A 305 3.72 -2.31 25.78
CA ILE A 305 3.01 -3.36 26.53
C ILE A 305 2.79 -4.57 25.63
N SER A 306 2.89 -5.77 26.19
CA SER A 306 2.67 -7.00 25.46
C SER A 306 1.24 -7.09 24.89
N VAL A 307 1.13 -7.40 23.61
CA VAL A 307 -0.11 -7.64 22.89
C VAL A 307 -0.03 -8.99 22.18
N THR A 308 -0.81 -9.96 22.69
CA THR A 308 -0.80 -11.34 22.17
C THR A 308 -1.08 -11.37 20.67
N GLY A 309 -0.30 -12.13 19.91
CA GLY A 309 -0.39 -12.25 18.46
C GLY A 309 0.20 -11.06 17.68
N ILE A 310 0.69 -10.04 18.35
CA ILE A 310 1.32 -8.85 17.76
C ILE A 310 2.78 -8.74 18.22
N THR A 311 3.03 -8.48 19.49
CA THR A 311 4.39 -8.26 20.03
C THR A 311 5.15 -9.54 20.28
N ASP A 312 4.48 -10.66 20.44
CA ASP A 312 5.10 -11.99 20.63
C ASP A 312 5.63 -12.62 19.32
N GLN A 313 5.44 -11.97 18.20
CA GLN A 313 6.06 -12.37 16.92
C GLN A 313 7.54 -11.98 16.84
N TYR A 314 7.99 -11.06 17.69
CA TYR A 314 9.39 -10.72 17.88
C TYR A 314 9.87 -11.20 19.23
N THR A 315 11.12 -11.61 19.27
CA THR A 315 11.80 -11.81 20.54
C THR A 315 12.04 -10.45 21.15
N ASN A 316 11.34 -10.10 22.22
CA ASN A 316 11.66 -8.89 22.96
C ASN A 316 13.13 -8.95 23.39
N ASN A 317 13.89 -7.93 23.07
CA ASN A 317 15.30 -7.84 23.46
C ASN A 317 15.49 -7.12 24.81
N GLY A 318 14.43 -6.97 25.55
CA GLY A 318 14.39 -6.25 26.81
C GLY A 318 13.38 -6.84 27.81
N SER A 319 12.87 -6.00 28.68
CA SER A 319 11.89 -6.35 29.73
C SER A 319 10.43 -6.24 29.20
N SER A 320 10.21 -5.47 28.18
CA SER A 320 8.90 -5.22 27.54
C SER A 320 9.10 -4.96 26.05
N PRO A 321 8.04 -5.04 25.22
CA PRO A 321 8.12 -4.60 23.83
C PRO A 321 8.48 -3.11 23.73
N ASP A 322 9.14 -2.74 22.66
CA ASP A 322 9.37 -1.35 22.34
C ASP A 322 8.11 -0.66 21.75
N ILE A 323 8.08 0.64 21.84
CA ILE A 323 7.09 1.46 21.15
C ILE A 323 7.55 1.70 19.71
N GLY A 324 6.69 1.44 18.72
CA GLY A 324 7.02 1.59 17.30
C GLY A 324 7.11 0.28 16.56
N ALA A 325 7.63 0.34 15.35
CA ALA A 325 7.60 -0.78 14.37
C ALA A 325 8.77 -1.76 14.52
N TYR A 326 9.81 -1.39 15.25
CA TYR A 326 11.03 -2.18 15.43
C TYR A 326 11.38 -2.33 16.91
N GLU A 327 12.08 -3.39 17.24
CA GLU A 327 12.63 -3.68 18.57
C GLU A 327 14.13 -3.37 18.59
N ASP A 328 14.62 -2.70 19.63
CA ASP A 328 16.04 -2.43 19.82
C ASP A 328 16.87 -3.71 19.83
N GLY A 329 17.98 -3.71 19.11
CA GLY A 329 18.92 -4.83 19.06
C GLY A 329 18.45 -6.08 18.34
N ASN A 330 17.27 -6.10 17.74
CA ASN A 330 16.83 -7.17 16.86
C ASN A 330 17.27 -6.94 15.40
N THR A 331 17.17 -7.98 14.58
CA THR A 331 17.33 -7.82 13.14
C THR A 331 16.09 -7.19 12.56
N ASP A 332 16.24 -6.04 11.91
CA ASP A 332 15.17 -5.32 11.28
C ASP A 332 14.55 -6.11 10.13
N TRP A 333 13.24 -6.09 10.07
CA TRP A 333 12.53 -6.55 8.89
C TRP A 333 12.67 -5.53 7.74
N THR A 334 12.61 -6.02 6.52
CA THR A 334 12.67 -5.19 5.32
C THR A 334 11.41 -5.37 4.47
N ALA A 335 11.06 -4.33 3.71
CA ALA A 335 9.89 -4.30 2.85
C ALA A 335 10.27 -4.27 1.37
N GLY A 336 9.36 -4.75 0.52
CA GLY A 336 9.53 -4.75 -0.91
C GLY A 336 10.01 -6.10 -1.48
N HIS A 337 10.14 -6.15 -2.79
CA HIS A 337 10.62 -7.34 -3.51
C HIS A 337 12.12 -7.59 -3.27
N ASP A 338 12.53 -8.84 -3.31
CA ASP A 338 13.89 -9.27 -2.94
C ASP A 338 14.81 -9.62 -4.12
N TRP A 339 14.43 -9.25 -5.33
CA TRP A 339 15.20 -9.49 -6.55
C TRP A 339 15.47 -8.20 -7.33
N ASN A 340 16.46 -8.23 -8.21
CA ASN A 340 16.83 -7.04 -8.97
C ASN A 340 16.21 -7.07 -10.36
N VAL A 341 15.37 -6.08 -10.67
CA VAL A 341 14.64 -5.96 -11.94
C VAL A 341 15.57 -5.91 -13.14
N SER A 342 16.68 -5.19 -13.05
CA SER A 342 17.60 -5.02 -14.18
C SER A 342 18.42 -6.27 -14.50
N THR A 343 18.75 -7.08 -13.49
CA THR A 343 19.45 -8.36 -13.73
C THR A 343 18.50 -9.46 -14.16
N THR A 344 17.24 -9.41 -13.73
CA THR A 344 16.23 -10.42 -14.05
C THR A 344 15.64 -10.21 -15.45
N PHE A 345 15.33 -8.96 -15.82
CA PHE A 345 14.66 -8.61 -17.07
C PHE A 345 15.47 -7.68 -17.98
N GLY A 346 16.75 -7.41 -17.64
CA GLY A 346 17.60 -6.47 -18.35
C GLY A 346 17.41 -5.02 -17.90
N SER A 347 18.51 -4.26 -17.94
CA SER A 347 18.55 -2.82 -17.52
C SER A 347 17.92 -1.87 -18.54
N SER A 348 17.76 -2.31 -19.76
CA SER A 348 17.21 -1.52 -20.84
C SER A 348 16.35 -2.38 -21.73
N TRP A 349 15.06 -2.32 -21.51
CA TRP A 349 14.18 -2.53 -22.63
C TRP A 349 14.23 -1.25 -23.48
N ILE A 350 15.20 -1.17 -24.35
CA ILE A 350 15.09 -0.32 -25.52
C ILE A 350 14.09 -1.06 -26.40
N PRO A 351 12.99 -0.45 -26.82
CA PRO A 351 12.26 -0.99 -27.95
C PRO A 351 13.28 -1.02 -29.09
N ILE A 352 13.86 -2.18 -29.32
CA ILE A 352 14.71 -2.41 -30.47
C ILE A 352 13.73 -2.35 -31.61
N HIS A 353 13.96 -1.38 -32.44
CA HIS A 353 13.32 -1.08 -33.69
C HIS A 353 12.27 0.03 -33.64
N SER A 354 12.72 1.20 -34.06
CA SER A 354 11.90 2.03 -34.92
C SER A 354 11.45 1.17 -36.11
N ALA A 355 10.27 0.60 -36.01
CA ALA A 355 9.61 0.05 -37.19
C ALA A 355 9.26 1.25 -38.04
N THR A 356 9.99 1.49 -39.11
CA THR A 356 9.60 2.44 -40.14
C THR A 356 8.41 1.83 -40.85
N ILE A 357 7.21 2.23 -40.47
CA ILE A 357 6.01 1.89 -41.24
C ILE A 357 5.98 2.83 -42.44
N SER A 358 6.53 2.34 -43.54
CA SER A 358 6.39 2.99 -44.84
C SER A 358 5.09 2.53 -45.50
N GLY A 359 4.08 3.36 -45.45
CA GLY A 359 2.80 3.11 -46.13
C GLY A 359 2.08 4.42 -46.45
N ASN A 360 1.48 4.48 -47.60
CA ASN A 360 0.78 5.66 -48.18
C ASN A 360 -0.61 5.90 -47.58
N SER A 361 -0.92 5.49 -46.35
CA SER A 361 -2.21 5.79 -45.74
C SER A 361 -2.03 6.17 -44.28
N GLY A 362 -2.49 7.33 -43.93
CA GLY A 362 -2.20 8.11 -42.74
C GLY A 362 -2.67 7.58 -41.39
N PHE A 363 -2.18 6.45 -40.95
CA PHE A 363 -2.26 6.06 -39.54
C PHE A 363 -0.95 6.40 -38.83
N ARG A 364 -0.98 7.41 -37.97
CA ARG A 364 0.10 7.66 -37.01
C ARG A 364 -0.23 6.95 -35.73
N MET A 365 0.53 5.91 -35.39
CA MET A 365 0.62 5.51 -34.01
C MET A 365 1.45 6.58 -33.28
N MET A 366 0.81 7.36 -32.44
CA MET A 366 1.51 8.21 -31.50
C MET A 366 1.91 7.38 -30.29
N SER A 367 3.10 6.81 -30.33
CA SER A 367 3.76 6.44 -29.09
C SER A 367 4.31 7.73 -28.50
N SER A 368 3.78 8.17 -27.38
CA SER A 368 4.41 9.23 -26.61
C SER A 368 5.64 8.64 -25.93
N PRO A 369 6.84 9.10 -26.22
CA PRO A 369 7.97 8.79 -25.38
C PRO A 369 7.82 9.62 -24.12
N VAL A 370 7.48 8.98 -23.02
CA VAL A 370 7.66 9.60 -21.72
C VAL A 370 9.13 9.47 -21.38
N SER A 371 9.83 10.58 -21.47
CA SER A 371 11.21 10.75 -21.02
C SER A 371 11.26 10.73 -19.50
#